data_19b7d2eac70cfd1864f9c4a7ba153365
#
_entry.id   19b7d2eac70cfd1864f9c4a7ba153365
#
_cell.length_a   1.000
_cell.length_b   1.000
_cell.length_c   1.000
_cell.angle_alpha   90.00
_cell.angle_beta   90.00
_cell.angle_gamma   90.00
#
_symmetry.space_group_name_H-M   'P 1'
#
loop_
_entity.id
_entity.type
_entity.pdbx_description
1 polymer ?
#
loop_
_entity_poly.entity_id
_entity_poly.type
_entity_poly.pdbx_seq_one_letter_code
_entity_poly.pdbx_strand_id
1 'polypeptide(L)'
;MQVTTDYEERTTDDRERTTDYGQRTLSEMEDTRFSKLLLFVNALVPLTLLLWDVYHKRVGANPLEFVTRTTGMLTLIFLLLALAVTPLRQITGLNWLIKFRRMLGLFAFFYGFLHLMTYISFDRYFNLKSVPGDVVSRPFIAVGMLAFFFMAPLAVTSTNKMIKRLGGKRWNRLHKLIYVAGIAGALHFWLLVKSDTRLPLTFAFVLLLLLGHRLFVMFYPPVKPLRGATLLPRE
;
A
#
# COMPACT_ATOMS: atom_id res chain seq x y z
N MET A 1 40.68 -24.94 40.34
CA MET A 1 39.29 -24.71 40.80
C MET A 1 38.65 -23.44 40.23
N GLN A 2 39.41 -22.49 39.66
CA GLN A 2 38.86 -21.24 39.03
C GLN A 2 38.37 -21.40 37.58
N VAL A 3 38.83 -22.39 36.83
CA VAL A 3 38.46 -22.58 35.40
C VAL A 3 37.05 -23.11 35.20
N THR A 4 36.50 -23.85 36.16
CA THR A 4 35.12 -24.41 36.08
C THR A 4 34.04 -23.37 36.35
N THR A 5 34.30 -22.39 37.20
CA THR A 5 33.36 -21.28 37.47
C THR A 5 33.20 -20.34 36.27
N ASP A 6 34.27 -20.08 35.53
CA ASP A 6 34.27 -19.21 34.35
C ASP A 6 33.47 -19.81 33.16
N TYR A 7 33.43 -21.15 33.05
CA TYR A 7 32.68 -21.85 32.03
C TYR A 7 31.17 -21.88 32.35
N GLU A 8 30.79 -22.05 33.61
CA GLU A 8 29.40 -22.03 34.06
C GLU A 8 28.78 -20.62 33.94
N GLU A 9 29.53 -19.57 34.27
CA GLU A 9 29.09 -18.20 34.15
C GLU A 9 28.86 -17.80 32.66
N ARG A 10 29.74 -18.20 31.73
CA ARG A 10 29.58 -17.97 30.29
C ARG A 10 28.38 -18.71 29.72
N THR A 11 28.15 -19.95 30.14
CA THR A 11 27.02 -20.74 29.63
C THR A 11 25.66 -20.23 30.15
N THR A 12 25.61 -19.66 31.35
CA THR A 12 24.39 -19.01 31.88
C THR A 12 24.14 -17.68 31.19
N ASP A 13 25.13 -16.83 30.95
CA ASP A 13 25.03 -15.56 30.23
C ASP A 13 24.57 -15.78 28.76
N ASP A 14 25.08 -16.79 28.06
CA ASP A 14 24.65 -17.16 26.71
C ASP A 14 23.23 -17.71 26.66
N ARG A 15 22.79 -18.44 27.69
CA ARG A 15 21.40 -18.89 27.79
C ARG A 15 20.42 -17.74 28.08
N GLU A 16 20.76 -16.83 28.96
CA GLU A 16 19.96 -15.64 29.26
C GLU A 16 19.85 -14.73 28.04
N ARG A 17 20.94 -14.51 27.30
CA ARG A 17 20.92 -13.76 26.04
C ARG A 17 20.04 -14.41 24.98
N THR A 18 20.12 -15.73 24.81
CA THR A 18 19.29 -16.47 23.85
C THR A 18 17.81 -16.46 24.23
N THR A 19 17.47 -16.52 25.52
CA THR A 19 16.09 -16.40 25.99
C THR A 19 15.56 -14.97 25.85
N ASP A 20 16.34 -13.94 26.14
CA ASP A 20 15.97 -12.53 25.96
C ASP A 20 15.75 -12.20 24.47
N TYR A 21 16.63 -12.67 23.57
CA TYR A 21 16.44 -12.57 22.12
C TYR A 21 15.18 -13.29 21.66
N GLY A 22 14.90 -14.47 22.17
CA GLY A 22 13.68 -15.24 21.87
C GLY A 22 12.42 -14.52 22.30
N GLN A 23 12.40 -13.97 23.50
CA GLN A 23 11.25 -13.23 24.02
C GLN A 23 11.01 -11.91 23.27
N ARG A 24 12.06 -11.15 22.96
CA ARG A 24 11.95 -9.92 22.15
C ARG A 24 11.45 -10.19 20.74
N THR A 25 11.92 -11.25 20.09
CA THR A 25 11.45 -11.62 18.75
C THR A 25 9.98 -12.07 18.75
N LEU A 26 9.54 -12.78 19.79
CA LEU A 26 8.13 -13.18 19.93
C LEU A 26 7.23 -11.97 20.18
N SER A 27 7.59 -11.07 21.07
CA SER A 27 6.82 -9.85 21.34
C SER A 27 6.72 -8.94 20.10
N GLU A 28 7.82 -8.73 19.38
CA GLU A 28 7.80 -7.97 18.11
C GLU A 28 6.95 -8.63 17.02
N MET A 29 6.85 -9.96 17.02
CA MET A 29 5.99 -10.70 16.08
C MET A 29 4.52 -10.57 16.46
N GLU A 30 4.16 -10.64 17.73
CA GLU A 30 2.79 -10.46 18.24
C GLU A 30 2.32 -9.03 17.98
N ASP A 31 3.11 -8.02 18.32
CA ASP A 31 2.82 -6.62 18.04
C ASP A 31 2.59 -6.35 16.55
N THR A 32 3.37 -7.02 15.69
CA THR A 32 3.21 -6.89 14.25
C THR A 32 1.92 -7.57 13.75
N ARG A 33 1.52 -8.70 14.30
CA ARG A 33 0.27 -9.38 13.94
C ARG A 33 -0.93 -8.57 14.39
N PHE A 34 -0.92 -8.09 15.62
CA PHE A 34 -1.96 -7.22 16.16
C PHE A 34 -2.12 -5.95 15.33
N SER A 35 -1.02 -5.25 15.02
CA SER A 35 -1.05 -4.03 14.21
C SER A 35 -1.58 -4.29 12.79
N LYS A 36 -1.27 -5.44 12.18
CA LYS A 36 -1.83 -5.81 10.88
C LYS A 36 -3.33 -6.11 10.96
N LEU A 37 -3.77 -6.80 12.00
CA LEU A 37 -5.20 -7.05 12.22
C LEU A 37 -5.95 -5.73 12.41
N LEU A 38 -5.40 -4.84 13.23
CA LEU A 38 -5.97 -3.52 13.47
C LEU A 38 -6.09 -2.72 12.16
N LEU A 39 -5.02 -2.69 11.35
CA LEU A 39 -5.07 -2.03 10.04
C LEU A 39 -6.08 -2.69 9.10
N PHE A 40 -6.16 -4.03 9.10
CA PHE A 40 -7.13 -4.76 8.27
C PHE A 40 -8.57 -4.41 8.63
N VAL A 41 -8.91 -4.41 9.92
CA VAL A 41 -10.24 -4.05 10.41
C VAL A 41 -10.56 -2.59 10.07
N ASN A 42 -9.64 -1.67 10.35
CA ASN A 42 -9.82 -0.24 10.03
C ASN A 42 -9.97 0.01 8.52
N ALA A 43 -9.27 -0.75 7.68
CA ALA A 43 -9.40 -0.62 6.24
C ALA A 43 -10.75 -1.11 5.70
N LEU A 44 -11.48 -1.94 6.45
CA LEU A 44 -12.85 -2.37 6.11
C LEU A 44 -13.93 -1.42 6.67
N VAL A 45 -13.62 -0.57 7.65
CA VAL A 45 -14.59 0.38 8.22
C VAL A 45 -15.28 1.24 7.16
N PRO A 46 -14.57 1.85 6.18
CA PRO A 46 -15.24 2.63 5.14
C PRO A 46 -16.24 1.81 4.32
N LEU A 47 -15.95 0.53 4.06
CA LEU A 47 -16.88 -0.35 3.36
C LEU A 47 -18.12 -0.65 4.20
N THR A 48 -17.96 -0.94 5.49
CA THR A 48 -19.09 -1.20 6.38
C THR A 48 -19.98 0.01 6.53
N LEU A 49 -19.41 1.21 6.63
CA LEU A 49 -20.15 2.47 6.66
C LEU A 49 -20.89 2.72 5.33
N LEU A 50 -20.23 2.48 4.20
CA LEU A 50 -20.83 2.60 2.88
C LEU A 50 -22.04 1.67 2.73
N LEU A 51 -21.92 0.41 3.13
CA LEU A 51 -23.01 -0.57 3.10
C LEU A 51 -24.14 -0.17 4.06
N TRP A 52 -23.82 0.34 5.22
CA TRP A 52 -24.77 0.86 6.20
C TRP A 52 -25.59 2.03 5.64
N ASP A 53 -24.90 3.00 5.00
CA ASP A 53 -25.57 4.16 4.39
C ASP A 53 -26.47 3.77 3.22
N VAL A 54 -26.02 2.82 2.39
CA VAL A 54 -26.84 2.25 1.30
C VAL A 54 -28.08 1.56 1.87
N TYR A 55 -27.93 0.72 2.90
CA TYR A 55 -29.04 0.00 3.52
C TYR A 55 -30.08 0.94 4.12
N HIS A 56 -29.63 2.01 4.80
CA HIS A 56 -30.54 3.00 5.42
C HIS A 56 -30.97 4.11 4.47
N LYS A 57 -30.68 3.99 3.16
CA LYS A 57 -31.02 4.98 2.11
C LYS A 57 -30.51 6.40 2.40
N ARG A 58 -29.36 6.51 3.07
CA ARG A 58 -28.68 7.78 3.41
C ARG A 58 -27.76 8.31 2.32
N VAL A 59 -27.75 7.69 1.15
CA VAL A 59 -26.82 7.95 0.04
C VAL A 59 -27.27 9.06 -0.93
N GLY A 60 -28.29 9.83 -0.55
CA GLY A 60 -28.80 10.94 -1.37
C GLY A 60 -29.65 10.49 -2.57
N ALA A 61 -29.84 11.40 -3.51
CA ALA A 61 -30.73 11.18 -4.67
C ALA A 61 -30.14 10.20 -5.71
N ASN A 62 -28.81 10.05 -5.76
CA ASN A 62 -28.14 9.15 -6.70
C ASN A 62 -27.20 8.16 -5.94
N PRO A 63 -27.75 7.04 -5.44
CA PRO A 63 -26.98 6.03 -4.72
C PRO A 63 -25.82 5.45 -5.51
N LEU A 64 -26.01 5.26 -6.81
CA LEU A 64 -24.98 4.70 -7.68
C LEU A 64 -23.74 5.60 -7.77
N GLU A 65 -23.96 6.89 -8.01
CA GLU A 65 -22.88 7.86 -8.07
C GLU A 65 -22.12 7.93 -6.74
N PHE A 66 -22.85 7.92 -5.60
CA PHE A 66 -22.27 7.93 -4.27
C PHE A 66 -21.34 6.73 -4.05
N VAL A 67 -21.82 5.51 -4.32
CA VAL A 67 -21.03 4.26 -4.15
C VAL A 67 -19.82 4.25 -5.08
N THR A 68 -20.03 4.59 -6.36
CA THR A 68 -18.94 4.61 -7.35
C THR A 68 -17.87 5.63 -6.99
N ARG A 69 -18.27 6.83 -6.59
CA ARG A 69 -17.37 7.90 -6.19
C ARG A 69 -16.58 7.54 -4.92
N THR A 70 -17.26 7.01 -3.92
CA THR A 70 -16.65 6.61 -2.64
C THR A 70 -15.63 5.49 -2.83
N THR A 71 -15.97 4.43 -3.56
CA THR A 71 -15.05 3.32 -3.83
C THR A 71 -13.84 3.75 -4.67
N GLY A 72 -14.03 4.64 -5.64
CA GLY A 72 -12.95 5.24 -6.42
C GLY A 72 -12.00 6.10 -5.56
N MET A 73 -12.55 6.93 -4.67
CA MET A 73 -11.75 7.74 -3.73
C MET A 73 -10.95 6.85 -2.77
N LEU A 74 -11.56 5.81 -2.21
CA LEU A 74 -10.89 4.85 -1.34
C LEU A 74 -9.74 4.13 -2.06
N THR A 75 -9.93 3.79 -3.34
CA THR A 75 -8.84 3.24 -4.17
C THR A 75 -7.63 4.16 -4.19
N LEU A 76 -7.82 5.44 -4.50
CA LEU A 76 -6.73 6.43 -4.53
C LEU A 76 -6.12 6.66 -3.15
N ILE A 77 -6.92 6.75 -2.09
CA ILE A 77 -6.43 6.91 -0.71
C ILE A 77 -5.48 5.76 -0.36
N PHE A 78 -5.91 4.50 -0.51
CA PHE A 78 -5.08 3.35 -0.18
C PHE A 78 -3.85 3.23 -1.08
N LEU A 79 -3.96 3.64 -2.35
CA LEU A 79 -2.83 3.68 -3.27
C LEU A 79 -1.77 4.70 -2.82
N LEU A 80 -2.21 5.92 -2.46
CA LEU A 80 -1.32 6.97 -1.95
C LEU A 80 -0.71 6.58 -0.60
N LEU A 81 -1.48 5.97 0.30
CA LEU A 81 -0.96 5.44 1.56
C LEU A 81 0.11 4.38 1.33
N ALA A 82 -0.10 3.45 0.38
CA ALA A 82 0.90 2.45 0.02
C ALA A 82 2.19 3.08 -0.55
N LEU A 83 2.06 4.17 -1.31
CA LEU A 83 3.20 4.95 -1.83
C LEU A 83 3.89 5.76 -0.73
N ALA A 84 3.14 6.31 0.23
CA ALA A 84 3.64 7.14 1.33
C ALA A 84 4.48 6.34 2.35
N VAL A 85 4.27 5.03 2.50
CA VAL A 85 5.02 4.18 3.43
C VAL A 85 6.54 4.35 3.28
N THR A 86 7.05 4.46 2.07
CA THR A 86 8.52 4.53 1.84
C THR A 86 9.10 5.88 2.24
N PRO A 87 8.58 7.04 1.76
CA PRO A 87 9.07 8.33 2.22
C PRO A 87 8.86 8.51 3.72
N LEU A 88 7.71 8.11 4.26
CA LEU A 88 7.44 8.24 5.68
C LEU A 88 8.46 7.46 6.52
N ARG A 89 8.78 6.21 6.13
CA ARG A 89 9.82 5.42 6.77
C ARG A 89 11.19 6.10 6.72
N GLN A 90 11.54 6.73 5.60
CA GLN A 90 12.84 7.39 5.43
C GLN A 90 12.97 8.65 6.27
N ILE A 91 11.88 9.41 6.41
CA ILE A 91 11.84 10.66 7.18
C ILE A 91 11.78 10.37 8.68
N THR A 92 10.93 9.44 9.10
CA THR A 92 10.69 9.15 10.54
C THR A 92 11.62 8.10 11.13
N GLY A 93 12.35 7.32 10.30
CA GLY A 93 13.15 6.19 10.75
C GLY A 93 12.35 4.94 11.16
N LEU A 94 11.02 4.99 11.09
CA LEU A 94 10.13 3.90 11.53
C LEU A 94 10.13 2.72 10.54
N ASN A 95 11.07 1.81 10.70
CA ASN A 95 11.27 0.68 9.79
C ASN A 95 10.10 -0.32 9.76
N TRP A 96 9.30 -0.39 10.81
CA TRP A 96 8.14 -1.29 10.89
C TRP A 96 7.02 -0.94 9.88
N LEU A 97 6.93 0.32 9.43
CA LEU A 97 5.94 0.77 8.44
C LEU A 97 5.98 -0.04 7.14
N ILE A 98 7.13 -0.54 6.73
CA ILE A 98 7.27 -1.33 5.49
C ILE A 98 6.43 -2.61 5.50
N LYS A 99 6.12 -3.14 6.70
CA LYS A 99 5.32 -4.36 6.88
C LYS A 99 3.87 -4.16 6.44
N PHE A 100 3.37 -2.91 6.34
CA PHE A 100 1.98 -2.57 5.95
C PHE A 100 1.83 -2.23 4.48
N ARG A 101 2.91 -1.88 3.78
CA ARG A 101 2.86 -1.43 2.39
C ARG A 101 2.12 -2.40 1.46
N ARG A 102 2.36 -3.71 1.62
CA ARG A 102 1.71 -4.74 0.80
C ARG A 102 0.21 -4.81 1.06
N MET A 103 -0.21 -4.71 2.33
CA MET A 103 -1.61 -4.75 2.71
C MET A 103 -2.37 -3.53 2.21
N LEU A 104 -1.80 -2.33 2.35
CA LEU A 104 -2.37 -1.09 1.80
C LEU A 104 -2.55 -1.17 0.28
N GLY A 105 -1.55 -1.71 -0.44
CA GLY A 105 -1.66 -1.94 -1.89
C GLY A 105 -2.75 -2.94 -2.27
N LEU A 106 -2.95 -3.99 -1.48
CA LEU A 106 -4.04 -4.95 -1.69
C LEU A 106 -5.40 -4.32 -1.42
N PHE A 107 -5.55 -3.45 -0.42
CA PHE A 107 -6.78 -2.69 -0.19
C PHE A 107 -7.05 -1.68 -1.31
N ALA A 108 -6.02 -1.03 -1.86
CA ALA A 108 -6.18 -0.20 -3.06
C ALA A 108 -6.77 -1.01 -4.22
N PHE A 109 -6.24 -2.21 -4.49
CA PHE A 109 -6.80 -3.10 -5.51
C PHE A 109 -8.22 -3.56 -5.18
N PHE A 110 -8.49 -3.93 -3.93
CA PHE A 110 -9.82 -4.37 -3.48
C PHE A 110 -10.88 -3.29 -3.72
N TYR A 111 -10.64 -2.05 -3.30
CA TYR A 111 -11.57 -0.95 -3.55
C TYR A 111 -11.66 -0.59 -5.04
N GLY A 112 -10.56 -0.68 -5.79
CA GLY A 112 -10.55 -0.53 -7.24
C GLY A 112 -11.37 -1.60 -7.96
N PHE A 113 -11.35 -2.83 -7.46
CA PHE A 113 -12.20 -3.91 -7.95
C PHE A 113 -13.68 -3.64 -7.66
N LEU A 114 -14.02 -3.20 -6.43
CA LEU A 114 -15.40 -2.80 -6.10
C LEU A 114 -15.87 -1.65 -6.98
N HIS A 115 -15.02 -0.63 -7.22
CA HIS A 115 -15.30 0.49 -8.11
C HIS A 115 -15.59 0.03 -9.54
N LEU A 116 -14.79 -0.89 -10.07
CA LEU A 116 -15.03 -1.48 -11.38
C LEU A 116 -16.33 -2.29 -11.40
N MET A 117 -16.62 -3.04 -10.33
CA MET A 117 -17.86 -3.83 -10.23
C MET A 117 -19.11 -2.94 -10.19
N THR A 118 -19.07 -1.77 -9.53
CA THR A 118 -20.19 -0.83 -9.55
C THR A 118 -20.48 -0.33 -10.98
N TYR A 119 -19.43 -0.01 -11.75
CA TYR A 119 -19.58 0.38 -13.16
C TYR A 119 -20.17 -0.76 -14.00
N ILE A 120 -19.63 -1.99 -13.89
CA ILE A 120 -20.11 -3.13 -14.68
C ILE A 120 -21.55 -3.52 -14.32
N SER A 121 -21.88 -3.52 -13.02
CA SER A 121 -23.19 -4.01 -12.55
C SER A 121 -24.31 -3.01 -12.79
N PHE A 122 -24.07 -1.73 -12.49
CA PHE A 122 -25.14 -0.74 -12.45
C PHE A 122 -25.14 0.19 -13.67
N ASP A 123 -23.98 0.58 -14.20
CA ASP A 123 -23.93 1.44 -15.39
C ASP A 123 -24.10 0.62 -16.68
N ARG A 124 -23.63 -0.64 -16.70
CA ARG A 124 -23.67 -1.52 -17.88
C ARG A 124 -24.58 -2.73 -17.75
N TYR A 125 -25.21 -2.97 -16.60
CA TYR A 125 -26.09 -4.11 -16.37
C TYR A 125 -25.48 -5.44 -16.85
N PHE A 126 -24.17 -5.64 -16.55
CA PHE A 126 -23.36 -6.78 -16.97
C PHE A 126 -23.21 -6.95 -18.51
N ASN A 127 -23.56 -5.94 -19.30
CA ASN A 127 -23.32 -5.96 -20.75
C ASN A 127 -21.86 -5.65 -21.08
N LEU A 128 -21.00 -6.65 -20.97
CA LEU A 128 -19.57 -6.50 -21.22
C LEU A 128 -19.25 -6.15 -22.69
N LYS A 129 -20.17 -6.43 -23.63
CA LYS A 129 -20.00 -6.10 -25.06
C LYS A 129 -20.00 -4.59 -25.32
N SER A 130 -20.62 -3.80 -24.44
CA SER A 130 -20.63 -2.32 -24.55
C SER A 130 -19.36 -1.65 -24.01
N VAL A 131 -18.58 -2.35 -23.16
CA VAL A 131 -17.38 -1.79 -22.50
C VAL A 131 -16.31 -1.31 -23.50
N PRO A 132 -15.97 -2.04 -24.59
CA PRO A 132 -15.00 -1.54 -25.57
C PRO A 132 -15.44 -0.22 -26.23
N GLY A 133 -16.73 -0.06 -26.51
CA GLY A 133 -17.28 1.20 -27.03
C GLY A 133 -17.10 2.37 -26.06
N ASP A 134 -17.29 2.12 -24.76
CA ASP A 134 -17.07 3.15 -23.73
C ASP A 134 -15.60 3.53 -23.59
N VAL A 135 -14.71 2.55 -23.64
CA VAL A 135 -13.27 2.81 -23.58
C VAL A 135 -12.82 3.72 -24.72
N VAL A 136 -13.40 3.57 -25.91
CA VAL A 136 -13.08 4.42 -27.08
C VAL A 136 -13.75 5.80 -26.96
N SER A 137 -15.01 5.87 -26.53
CA SER A 137 -15.79 7.10 -26.52
C SER A 137 -15.59 7.99 -25.29
N ARG A 138 -15.11 7.42 -24.18
CA ARG A 138 -14.98 8.10 -22.89
C ARG A 138 -13.53 7.99 -22.36
N PRO A 139 -12.67 9.00 -22.59
CA PRO A 139 -11.24 8.92 -22.23
C PRO A 139 -10.98 8.61 -20.75
N PHE A 140 -11.85 9.09 -19.85
CA PHE A 140 -11.70 8.80 -18.42
C PHE A 140 -11.88 7.31 -18.10
N ILE A 141 -12.78 6.59 -18.82
CA ILE A 141 -12.94 5.14 -18.65
C ILE A 141 -11.68 4.40 -19.13
N ALA A 142 -11.13 4.77 -20.27
CA ALA A 142 -9.92 4.20 -20.80
C ALA A 142 -8.74 4.30 -19.80
N VAL A 143 -8.57 5.48 -19.22
CA VAL A 143 -7.48 5.74 -18.24
C VAL A 143 -7.73 4.98 -16.93
N GLY A 144 -9.00 4.89 -16.46
CA GLY A 144 -9.37 4.12 -15.28
C GLY A 144 -9.13 2.62 -15.47
N MET A 145 -9.51 2.08 -16.63
CA MET A 145 -9.24 0.67 -17.00
C MET A 145 -7.73 0.39 -17.06
N LEU A 146 -6.94 1.32 -17.60
CA LEU A 146 -5.49 1.22 -17.64
C LEU A 146 -4.89 1.18 -16.22
N ALA A 147 -5.36 2.04 -15.31
CA ALA A 147 -4.93 2.04 -13.93
C ALA A 147 -5.21 0.69 -13.26
N PHE A 148 -6.43 0.17 -13.44
CA PHE A 148 -6.83 -1.13 -12.90
C PHE A 148 -6.02 -2.29 -13.48
N PHE A 149 -5.79 -2.27 -14.81
CA PHE A 149 -4.97 -3.26 -15.50
C PHE A 149 -3.55 -3.34 -14.92
N PHE A 150 -2.94 -2.21 -14.59
CA PHE A 150 -1.62 -2.20 -13.93
C PHE A 150 -1.67 -2.65 -12.48
N MET A 151 -2.77 -2.43 -11.75
CA MET A 151 -2.90 -2.90 -10.36
C MET A 151 -3.13 -4.42 -10.26
N ALA A 152 -3.79 -5.04 -11.24
CA ALA A 152 -4.12 -6.46 -11.22
C ALA A 152 -2.89 -7.39 -11.07
N PRO A 153 -1.81 -7.28 -11.89
CA PRO A 153 -0.62 -8.10 -11.71
C PRO A 153 0.10 -7.83 -10.38
N LEU A 154 0.02 -6.60 -9.83
CA LEU A 154 0.60 -6.29 -8.53
C LEU A 154 -0.13 -7.04 -7.40
N ALA A 155 -1.46 -7.09 -7.46
CA ALA A 155 -2.27 -7.82 -6.49
C ALA A 155 -2.02 -9.33 -6.56
N VAL A 156 -2.07 -9.92 -7.76
CA VAL A 156 -1.83 -11.36 -7.99
C VAL A 156 -0.43 -11.79 -7.52
N THR A 157 0.59 -10.96 -7.76
CA THR A 157 1.98 -11.25 -7.37
C THR A 157 2.33 -10.86 -5.94
N SER A 158 1.36 -10.34 -5.16
CA SER A 158 1.57 -9.93 -3.76
C SER A 158 1.54 -11.10 -2.75
N THR A 159 1.54 -12.35 -3.20
CA THR A 159 1.62 -13.51 -2.32
C THR A 159 3.07 -13.92 -2.03
N ASN A 160 3.32 -14.51 -0.86
CA ASN A 160 4.67 -14.98 -0.50
C ASN A 160 5.21 -16.04 -1.48
N LYS A 161 4.31 -16.90 -2.01
CA LYS A 161 4.66 -17.90 -3.03
C LYS A 161 5.16 -17.24 -4.31
N MET A 162 4.46 -16.19 -4.78
CA MET A 162 4.84 -15.46 -5.99
C MET A 162 6.13 -14.67 -5.83
N ILE A 163 6.36 -14.07 -4.65
CA ILE A 163 7.62 -13.36 -4.34
C ILE A 163 8.80 -14.34 -4.43
N LYS A 164 8.67 -15.54 -3.86
CA LYS A 164 9.71 -16.59 -3.93
C LYS A 164 9.91 -17.07 -5.37
N ARG A 165 8.82 -17.26 -6.15
CA ARG A 165 8.87 -17.74 -7.53
C ARG A 165 9.51 -16.74 -8.50
N LEU A 166 9.17 -15.46 -8.40
CA LEU A 166 9.67 -14.39 -9.25
C LEU A 166 11.09 -13.95 -8.89
N GLY A 167 11.45 -14.13 -7.61
CA GLY A 167 12.67 -13.55 -7.02
C GLY A 167 12.53 -12.05 -6.76
N GLY A 168 13.23 -11.57 -5.72
CA GLY A 168 13.07 -10.18 -5.24
C GLY A 168 13.34 -9.11 -6.28
N LYS A 169 14.35 -9.30 -7.17
CA LYS A 169 14.70 -8.31 -8.21
C LYS A 169 13.57 -8.12 -9.23
N ARG A 170 13.01 -9.21 -9.76
CA ARG A 170 11.93 -9.16 -10.75
C ARG A 170 10.64 -8.66 -10.11
N TRP A 171 10.33 -9.13 -8.91
CA TRP A 171 9.18 -8.69 -8.14
C TRP A 171 9.22 -7.18 -7.89
N ASN A 172 10.35 -6.64 -7.42
CA ASN A 172 10.51 -5.20 -7.22
C ASN A 172 10.37 -4.40 -8.52
N ARG A 173 10.85 -4.92 -9.66
CA ARG A 173 10.69 -4.27 -10.97
C ARG A 173 9.23 -4.21 -11.39
N LEU A 174 8.49 -5.31 -11.27
CA LEU A 174 7.05 -5.38 -11.55
C LEU A 174 6.27 -4.39 -10.67
N HIS A 175 6.59 -4.34 -9.36
CA HIS A 175 5.90 -3.46 -8.42
C HIS A 175 6.17 -1.95 -8.64
N LYS A 176 7.05 -1.58 -9.56
CA LYS A 176 7.16 -0.19 -10.03
C LYS A 176 5.96 0.26 -10.86
N LEU A 177 5.16 -0.68 -11.41
CA LEU A 177 3.90 -0.35 -12.10
C LEU A 177 2.90 0.39 -11.21
N ILE A 178 3.05 0.34 -9.89
CA ILE A 178 2.23 1.13 -8.95
C ILE A 178 2.32 2.64 -9.22
N TYR A 179 3.46 3.13 -9.75
CA TYR A 179 3.59 4.54 -10.10
C TYR A 179 2.74 4.90 -11.31
N VAL A 180 2.75 4.04 -12.33
CA VAL A 180 1.92 4.20 -13.52
C VAL A 180 0.44 4.12 -13.15
N ALA A 181 0.07 3.14 -12.30
CA ALA A 181 -1.30 3.02 -11.79
C ALA A 181 -1.74 4.27 -10.99
N GLY A 182 -0.84 4.84 -10.16
CA GLY A 182 -1.11 6.05 -9.41
C GLY A 182 -1.34 7.27 -10.31
N ILE A 183 -0.48 7.47 -11.32
CA ILE A 183 -0.61 8.57 -12.29
C ILE A 183 -1.90 8.40 -13.10
N ALA A 184 -2.17 7.20 -13.60
CA ALA A 184 -3.39 6.92 -14.37
C ALA A 184 -4.64 7.10 -13.50
N GLY A 185 -4.64 6.66 -12.23
CA GLY A 185 -5.76 6.85 -11.29
C GLY A 185 -6.03 8.34 -10.99
N ALA A 186 -5.00 9.14 -10.75
CA ALA A 186 -5.14 10.58 -10.54
C ALA A 186 -5.66 11.28 -11.81
N LEU A 187 -5.15 10.91 -12.98
CA LEU A 187 -5.61 11.43 -14.27
C LEU A 187 -7.07 11.03 -14.56
N HIS A 188 -7.44 9.79 -14.27
CA HIS A 188 -8.83 9.31 -14.37
C HIS A 188 -9.77 10.19 -13.53
N PHE A 189 -9.39 10.46 -12.28
CA PHE A 189 -10.19 11.32 -11.40
C PHE A 189 -10.28 12.76 -11.92
N TRP A 190 -9.18 13.32 -12.42
CA TRP A 190 -9.15 14.63 -13.04
C TRP A 190 -10.09 14.75 -14.25
N LEU A 191 -10.04 13.77 -15.15
CA LEU A 191 -10.87 13.77 -16.38
C LEU A 191 -12.37 13.58 -16.10
N LEU A 192 -12.71 12.97 -14.95
CA LEU A 192 -14.09 12.74 -14.54
C LEU A 192 -14.77 14.00 -14.02
N VAL A 193 -14.03 14.88 -13.33
CA VAL A 193 -14.58 16.03 -12.62
C VAL A 193 -14.63 17.26 -13.53
N LYS A 194 -15.85 17.83 -13.74
CA LYS A 194 -16.07 18.97 -14.63
C LYS A 194 -16.09 20.33 -13.93
N SER A 195 -16.51 20.39 -12.66
CA SER A 195 -16.77 21.66 -11.96
C SER A 195 -15.88 21.89 -10.75
N ASP A 196 -15.85 20.99 -9.77
CA ASP A 196 -15.01 21.14 -8.57
C ASP A 196 -13.75 20.31 -8.65
N THR A 197 -12.66 20.94 -9.11
CA THR A 197 -11.36 20.31 -9.31
C THR A 197 -10.49 20.26 -8.04
N ARG A 198 -10.98 20.75 -6.88
CA ARG A 198 -10.20 20.85 -5.63
C ARG A 198 -9.71 19.46 -5.17
N LEU A 199 -10.61 18.48 -5.13
CA LEU A 199 -10.25 17.12 -4.71
C LEU A 199 -9.27 16.44 -5.69
N PRO A 200 -9.52 16.37 -7.01
CA PRO A 200 -8.52 15.83 -7.95
C PRO A 200 -7.15 16.50 -7.85
N LEU A 201 -7.10 17.83 -7.70
CA LEU A 201 -5.86 18.58 -7.50
C LEU A 201 -5.14 18.17 -6.23
N THR A 202 -5.85 18.01 -5.12
CA THR A 202 -5.27 17.55 -3.84
C THR A 202 -4.62 16.17 -4.01
N PHE A 203 -5.31 15.22 -4.63
CA PHE A 203 -4.76 13.88 -4.88
C PHE A 203 -3.55 13.93 -5.82
N ALA A 204 -3.62 14.72 -6.89
CA ALA A 204 -2.51 14.91 -7.83
C ALA A 204 -1.30 15.55 -7.15
N PHE A 205 -1.51 16.56 -6.30
CA PHE A 205 -0.45 17.23 -5.55
C PHE A 205 0.23 16.27 -4.57
N VAL A 206 -0.53 15.49 -3.77
CA VAL A 206 0.04 14.48 -2.88
C VAL A 206 0.83 13.44 -3.65
N LEU A 207 0.31 12.96 -4.79
CA LEU A 207 1.02 12.03 -5.65
C LEU A 207 2.33 12.63 -6.17
N LEU A 208 2.31 13.89 -6.61
CA LEU A 208 3.49 14.62 -7.08
C LEU A 208 4.56 14.70 -6.00
N LEU A 209 4.19 15.03 -4.75
CA LEU A 209 5.12 15.06 -3.62
C LEU A 209 5.74 13.69 -3.35
N LEU A 210 4.94 12.63 -3.36
CA LEU A 210 5.41 11.26 -3.11
C LEU A 210 6.36 10.77 -4.21
N LEU A 211 6.05 11.04 -5.47
CA LEU A 211 6.90 10.69 -6.61
C LEU A 211 8.14 11.58 -6.67
N GLY A 212 8.00 12.89 -6.41
CA GLY A 212 9.11 13.84 -6.34
C GLY A 212 10.12 13.45 -5.27
N HIS A 213 9.68 13.11 -4.07
CA HIS A 213 10.55 12.58 -3.01
C HIS A 213 11.34 11.34 -3.47
N ARG A 214 10.67 10.43 -4.19
CA ARG A 214 11.36 9.24 -4.72
C ARG A 214 12.40 9.54 -5.78
N LEU A 215 12.09 10.46 -6.69
CA LEU A 215 13.05 10.94 -7.68
C LEU A 215 14.23 11.62 -6.98
N PHE A 216 13.95 12.48 -6.00
CA PHE A 216 14.99 13.15 -5.22
C PHE A 216 15.95 12.16 -4.57
N VAL A 217 15.44 11.14 -3.85
CA VAL A 217 16.28 10.11 -3.20
C VAL A 217 17.02 9.24 -4.22
N MET A 218 16.52 9.09 -5.44
CA MET A 218 17.21 8.36 -6.50
C MET A 218 18.42 9.12 -7.03
N PHE A 219 18.34 10.46 -7.15
CA PHE A 219 19.45 11.31 -7.60
C PHE A 219 20.40 11.68 -6.46
N TYR A 220 19.88 11.82 -5.24
CA TYR A 220 20.63 12.19 -4.04
C TYR A 220 20.49 11.07 -2.98
N PRO A 221 21.15 9.92 -3.16
CA PRO A 221 21.05 8.84 -2.20
C PRO A 221 21.61 9.28 -0.85
N PRO A 222 20.92 9.04 0.28
CA PRO A 222 21.45 9.35 1.59
C PRO A 222 22.76 8.61 1.82
N VAL A 223 23.76 9.32 2.34
CA VAL A 223 25.07 8.75 2.68
C VAL A 223 24.83 7.62 3.67
N LYS A 224 25.18 6.39 3.29
CA LYS A 224 25.15 5.26 4.23
C LYS A 224 26.20 5.50 5.28
N PRO A 225 25.86 5.52 6.59
CA PRO A 225 26.90 5.53 7.61
C PRO A 225 27.82 4.34 7.38
N LEU A 226 29.12 4.58 7.38
CA LEU A 226 30.13 3.55 7.22
C LEU A 226 29.90 2.47 8.29
N ARG A 227 29.45 1.31 7.87
CA ARG A 227 29.39 0.12 8.71
C ARG A 227 30.84 -0.28 8.96
N GLY A 228 31.40 0.07 10.12
CA GLY A 228 32.72 -0.42 10.45
C GLY A 228 33.74 0.60 10.93
N ALA A 229 33.33 1.72 11.52
CA ALA A 229 34.26 2.36 12.47
C ALA A 229 34.28 1.51 13.76
N THR A 230 34.93 0.37 13.71
CA THR A 230 35.39 -0.32 14.90
C THR A 230 36.24 0.70 15.64
N LEU A 231 35.76 1.18 16.78
CA LEU A 231 36.54 1.99 17.70
C LEU A 231 37.79 1.17 18.02
N LEU A 232 38.92 1.63 17.54
CA LEU A 232 40.21 1.09 17.98
C LEU A 232 40.24 1.16 19.51
N PRO A 233 40.72 0.14 20.21
CA PRO A 233 40.89 0.20 21.65
C PRO A 233 41.78 1.40 21.96
N ARG A 234 41.34 2.29 22.83
CA ARG A 234 42.22 3.29 23.45
C ARG A 234 43.20 2.54 24.33
N GLU A 235 44.48 2.58 23.96
CA GLU A 235 45.60 2.21 24.80
C GLU A 235 45.66 3.10 26.05
#